data_a6ccd3ca96bbb9219af31f5325c0ee64
#
_entry.id   a6ccd3ca96bbb9219af31f5325c0ee64
#
_cell.length_a   1.000
_cell.length_b   1.000
_cell.length_c   1.000
_cell.angle_alpha   90.00
_cell.angle_beta   90.00
_cell.angle_gamma   90.00
#
_symmetry.space_group_name_H-M   'P 1'
#
loop_
_entity.id
_entity.type
_entity.pdbx_description
1 polymer ?
#
loop_
_entity_poly.entity_id
_entity_poly.type
_entity_poly.pdbx_seq_one_letter_code
_entity_poly.pdbx_strand_id
1 'polypeptide(L)'
;MTGDQLRGLIPVGWQGAIDGTVPKMEFEQLARRLGEEQRDIFPASEQWFRALEVTSLTAVRAVILGQDPYPTEGQAEGLAFSVPDGQDMPRSVERILNEAAREDTIAPGRTSLLPWARRGVLLLNTTLTVPRGQAGGHAKIGWQPVTDAILRAVASQPGSVVFMPWGAPAREAVGRAGILDGHLHVVCPSVHPMERRGSFIGSNPFGYVNERLRRLDLARIDWSLD
;
A
#
# COMPACT_ATOMS: atom_id res chain seq x y z
N MET A 1 22.14 -9.70 0.49
CA MET A 1 20.94 -10.48 0.90
C MET A 1 20.64 -11.52 -0.17
N THR A 2 20.27 -12.76 0.20
CA THR A 2 19.85 -13.80 -0.76
C THR A 2 18.33 -13.73 -1.01
N GLY A 3 17.85 -14.44 -2.04
CA GLY A 3 16.41 -14.53 -2.30
C GLY A 3 15.64 -15.20 -1.17
N ASP A 4 16.20 -16.23 -0.53
CA ASP A 4 15.61 -16.88 0.64
C ASP A 4 15.55 -15.95 1.87
N GLN A 5 16.58 -15.12 2.07
CA GLN A 5 16.56 -14.10 3.13
C GLN A 5 15.49 -13.03 2.86
N LEU A 6 15.36 -12.56 1.62
CA LEU A 6 14.32 -11.60 1.23
C LEU A 6 12.92 -12.18 1.44
N ARG A 7 12.69 -13.43 1.00
CA ARG A 7 11.41 -14.15 1.22
C ARG A 7 11.13 -14.34 2.71
N GLY A 8 12.16 -14.59 3.51
CA GLY A 8 12.05 -14.73 4.97
C GLY A 8 11.63 -13.46 5.71
N LEU A 9 11.69 -12.28 5.07
CA LEU A 9 11.15 -11.04 5.63
C LEU A 9 9.62 -10.97 5.54
N ILE A 10 8.98 -11.82 4.72
CA ILE A 10 7.51 -11.86 4.62
C ILE A 10 6.97 -12.44 5.93
N PRO A 11 6.01 -11.76 6.62
CA PRO A 11 5.42 -12.28 7.85
C PRO A 11 4.77 -13.66 7.66
N VAL A 12 4.94 -14.55 8.63
CA VAL A 12 4.49 -15.96 8.57
C VAL A 12 3.02 -16.08 8.16
N GLY A 13 2.15 -15.20 8.67
CA GLY A 13 0.73 -15.19 8.31
C GLY A 13 0.43 -14.90 6.83
N TRP A 14 1.42 -14.40 6.06
CA TRP A 14 1.30 -14.13 4.64
C TRP A 14 2.04 -15.13 3.76
N GLN A 15 3.07 -15.81 4.31
CA GLN A 15 3.94 -16.70 3.54
C GLN A 15 3.14 -17.78 2.80
N GLY A 16 2.23 -18.48 3.48
CA GLY A 16 1.45 -19.55 2.86
C GLY A 16 0.58 -19.13 1.67
N ALA A 17 0.14 -17.85 1.65
CA ALA A 17 -0.66 -17.32 0.56
C ALA A 17 0.20 -16.81 -0.62
N ILE A 18 1.48 -16.50 -0.38
CA ILE A 18 2.44 -16.00 -1.38
C ILE A 18 3.32 -17.13 -1.91
N ASP A 19 3.62 -18.11 -1.05
CA ASP A 19 4.41 -19.28 -1.39
C ASP A 19 3.74 -20.10 -2.51
N GLY A 20 4.55 -20.48 -3.49
CA GLY A 20 4.07 -21.17 -4.69
C GLY A 20 3.45 -20.26 -5.76
N THR A 21 3.15 -18.99 -5.42
CA THR A 21 2.64 -18.00 -6.39
C THR A 21 3.79 -17.21 -7.03
N VAL A 22 4.84 -16.92 -6.25
CA VAL A 22 6.03 -16.22 -6.73
C VAL A 22 7.17 -17.23 -6.90
N PRO A 23 7.69 -17.44 -8.11
CA PRO A 23 8.84 -18.32 -8.32
C PRO A 23 10.05 -17.89 -7.48
N LYS A 24 10.79 -18.86 -6.94
CA LYS A 24 12.02 -18.59 -6.15
C LYS A 24 13.01 -17.71 -6.89
N MET A 25 13.13 -17.89 -8.20
CA MET A 25 14.01 -17.11 -9.06
C MET A 25 13.69 -15.62 -9.05
N GLU A 26 12.42 -15.22 -8.89
CA GLU A 26 12.04 -13.81 -8.81
C GLU A 26 12.61 -13.16 -7.53
N PHE A 27 12.55 -13.86 -6.40
CA PHE A 27 13.19 -13.38 -5.17
C PHE A 27 14.72 -13.31 -5.29
N GLU A 28 15.34 -14.27 -5.96
CA GLU A 28 16.80 -14.27 -6.18
C GLU A 28 17.23 -13.09 -7.07
N GLN A 29 16.50 -12.85 -8.17
CA GLN A 29 16.77 -11.71 -9.05
C GLN A 29 16.54 -10.38 -8.38
N LEU A 30 15.44 -10.23 -7.62
CA LEU A 30 15.15 -9.03 -6.87
C LEU A 30 16.21 -8.76 -5.80
N ALA A 31 16.59 -9.76 -5.01
CA ALA A 31 17.61 -9.64 -3.98
C ALA A 31 18.97 -9.25 -4.57
N ARG A 32 19.35 -9.82 -5.72
CA ARG A 32 20.58 -9.47 -6.44
C ARG A 32 20.55 -8.01 -6.88
N ARG A 33 19.48 -7.56 -7.56
CA ARG A 33 19.35 -6.18 -8.04
C ARG A 33 19.33 -5.16 -6.91
N LEU A 34 18.67 -5.47 -5.78
CA LEU A 34 18.72 -4.63 -4.57
C LEU A 34 20.14 -4.56 -3.99
N GLY A 35 20.91 -5.65 -4.06
CA GLY A 35 22.30 -5.68 -3.62
C GLY A 35 23.28 -4.94 -4.54
N GLU A 36 22.92 -4.71 -5.79
CA GLU A 36 23.69 -3.94 -6.79
C GLU A 36 23.43 -2.42 -6.70
N GLU A 37 22.37 -1.99 -5.98
CA GLU A 37 22.08 -0.55 -5.78
C GLU A 37 23.17 0.09 -4.91
N GLN A 38 23.74 1.18 -5.39
CA GLN A 38 24.84 1.89 -4.72
C GLN A 38 24.36 3.00 -3.78
N ARG A 39 23.12 3.41 -3.92
CA ARG A 39 22.48 4.43 -3.07
C ARG A 39 21.80 3.79 -1.88
N ASP A 40 21.59 4.59 -0.85
CA ASP A 40 20.72 4.17 0.25
C ASP A 40 19.34 3.79 -0.30
N ILE A 41 18.78 2.70 0.21
CA ILE A 41 17.44 2.21 -0.16
C ILE A 41 16.48 2.55 0.97
N PHE A 42 15.35 3.15 0.63
CA PHE A 42 14.30 3.44 1.60
C PHE A 42 13.03 2.62 1.32
N PRO A 43 12.28 2.28 2.37
CA PRO A 43 12.67 2.32 3.78
C PRO A 43 13.81 1.32 4.10
N ALA A 44 14.26 1.26 5.36
CA ALA A 44 15.20 0.24 5.83
C ALA A 44 14.64 -1.17 5.60
N SER A 45 15.50 -2.17 5.42
CA SER A 45 15.12 -3.53 5.00
C SER A 45 14.09 -4.20 5.93
N GLU A 46 14.15 -3.90 7.21
CA GLU A 46 13.23 -4.39 8.24
C GLU A 46 11.79 -3.87 8.04
N GLN A 47 11.62 -2.82 7.23
CA GLN A 47 10.33 -2.17 6.99
C GLN A 47 9.74 -2.49 5.61
N TRP A 48 10.43 -3.25 4.75
CA TRP A 48 9.92 -3.51 3.39
C TRP A 48 8.55 -4.18 3.38
N PHE A 49 8.30 -5.07 4.34
CA PHE A 49 7.01 -5.76 4.49
C PHE A 49 6.18 -5.27 5.68
N ARG A 50 6.47 -4.09 6.23
CA ARG A 50 5.77 -3.56 7.39
C ARG A 50 4.26 -3.47 7.21
N ALA A 51 3.78 -3.17 6.01
CA ALA A 51 2.34 -3.19 5.71
C ALA A 51 1.70 -4.55 6.02
N LEU A 52 2.42 -5.65 5.76
CA LEU A 52 1.97 -7.02 6.04
C LEU A 52 2.12 -7.41 7.52
N GLU A 53 3.10 -6.83 8.22
CA GLU A 53 3.30 -7.04 9.66
C GLU A 53 2.18 -6.41 10.47
N VAL A 54 1.80 -5.18 10.11
CA VAL A 54 0.78 -4.42 10.83
C VAL A 54 -0.62 -4.91 10.49
N THR A 55 -0.87 -5.29 9.23
CA THR A 55 -2.20 -5.73 8.77
C THR A 55 -2.13 -7.21 8.40
N SER A 56 -2.66 -8.09 9.24
CA SER A 56 -2.73 -9.53 8.92
C SER A 56 -3.67 -9.77 7.73
N LEU A 57 -3.39 -10.81 6.94
CA LEU A 57 -4.15 -11.13 5.72
C LEU A 57 -5.66 -11.23 5.97
N THR A 58 -6.06 -11.90 7.05
CA THR A 58 -7.47 -12.10 7.41
C THR A 58 -8.16 -10.87 7.99
N ALA A 59 -7.38 -9.84 8.37
CA ALA A 59 -7.91 -8.58 8.88
C ALA A 59 -8.08 -7.51 7.79
N VAL A 60 -7.64 -7.79 6.55
CA VAL A 60 -7.73 -6.80 5.46
C VAL A 60 -9.18 -6.52 5.10
N ARG A 61 -9.59 -5.26 5.23
CA ARG A 61 -10.92 -4.74 4.87
C ARG A 61 -10.87 -3.79 3.67
N ALA A 62 -9.76 -3.03 3.57
CA ALA A 62 -9.49 -2.17 2.43
C ALA A 62 -8.00 -2.23 2.09
N VAL A 63 -7.67 -1.95 0.83
CA VAL A 63 -6.31 -1.80 0.33
C VAL A 63 -6.18 -0.41 -0.27
N ILE A 64 -5.33 0.44 0.30
CA ILE A 64 -4.88 1.66 -0.37
C ILE A 64 -3.58 1.32 -1.08
N LEU A 65 -3.58 1.45 -2.41
CA LEU A 65 -2.45 1.07 -3.23
C LEU A 65 -1.76 2.31 -3.81
N GLY A 66 -0.51 2.51 -3.38
CA GLY A 66 0.41 3.53 -3.88
C GLY A 66 1.40 2.99 -4.91
N GLN A 67 2.28 3.84 -5.40
CA GLN A 67 3.31 3.48 -6.37
C GLN A 67 4.58 2.98 -5.69
N ASP A 68 5.28 3.82 -4.96
CA ASP A 68 6.57 3.58 -4.33
C ASP A 68 6.73 4.41 -3.03
N PRO A 69 7.70 4.06 -2.16
CA PRO A 69 7.97 4.82 -0.95
C PRO A 69 8.51 6.23 -1.24
N TYR A 70 8.49 7.09 -0.23
CA TYR A 70 9.12 8.42 -0.33
C TYR A 70 10.65 8.30 -0.44
N PRO A 71 11.29 9.00 -1.40
CA PRO A 71 12.74 8.92 -1.61
C PRO A 71 13.55 9.80 -0.67
N THR A 72 12.90 10.53 0.23
CA THR A 72 13.53 11.41 1.23
C THR A 72 13.80 10.64 2.51
N GLU A 73 14.98 10.82 3.07
CA GLU A 73 15.39 10.19 4.33
C GLU A 73 14.41 10.49 5.47
N GLY A 74 14.07 9.47 6.23
CA GLY A 74 13.14 9.56 7.37
C GLY A 74 11.66 9.58 7.01
N GLN A 75 11.27 9.72 5.73
CA GLN A 75 9.86 9.78 5.35
C GLN A 75 9.22 8.41 5.09
N ALA A 76 9.96 7.48 4.47
CA ALA A 76 9.42 6.16 4.20
C ALA A 76 9.43 5.30 5.47
N GLU A 77 8.26 4.75 5.84
CA GLU A 77 8.09 3.89 7.00
C GLU A 77 7.50 2.50 6.66
N GLY A 78 7.54 2.09 5.39
CA GLY A 78 7.03 0.78 4.95
C GLY A 78 5.51 0.69 4.80
N LEU A 79 4.79 1.80 4.92
CA LEU A 79 3.35 1.94 4.69
C LEU A 79 3.11 2.94 3.57
N ALA A 80 2.29 2.59 2.57
CA ALA A 80 2.00 3.49 1.46
C ALA A 80 1.39 4.81 1.94
N PHE A 81 1.92 5.93 1.42
CA PHE A 81 1.54 7.30 1.77
C PHE A 81 1.77 7.71 3.24
N SER A 82 2.27 6.83 4.08
CA SER A 82 2.51 7.12 5.50
C SER A 82 3.90 7.69 5.72
N VAL A 83 3.98 8.65 6.62
CA VAL A 83 5.24 9.29 7.05
C VAL A 83 5.23 9.34 8.59
N PRO A 84 6.32 9.01 9.28
CA PRO A 84 6.37 9.08 10.73
C PRO A 84 5.95 10.45 11.25
N ASP A 85 5.18 10.49 12.35
CA ASP A 85 4.84 11.75 13.00
C ASP A 85 6.10 12.54 13.38
N GLY A 86 6.07 13.85 13.18
CA GLY A 86 7.21 14.74 13.43
C GLY A 86 8.15 14.94 12.23
N GLN A 87 7.94 14.24 11.13
CA GLN A 87 8.61 14.52 9.85
C GLN A 87 7.84 15.57 9.03
N ASP A 88 8.53 16.19 8.08
CA ASP A 88 7.88 17.10 7.13
C ASP A 88 6.77 16.40 6.37
N MET A 89 5.57 16.97 6.40
CA MET A 89 4.39 16.41 5.73
C MET A 89 4.48 16.58 4.20
N PRO A 90 4.56 15.49 3.42
CA PRO A 90 4.46 15.58 1.97
C PRO A 90 3.07 16.07 1.53
N ARG A 91 3.01 16.80 0.41
CA ARG A 91 1.73 17.31 -0.15
C ARG A 91 0.72 16.19 -0.46
N SER A 92 1.19 14.99 -0.78
CA SER A 92 0.30 13.83 -0.96
C SER A 92 -0.41 13.44 0.32
N VAL A 93 0.31 13.40 1.45
CA VAL A 93 -0.26 13.12 2.78
C VAL A 93 -1.26 14.21 3.17
N GLU A 94 -0.90 15.48 3.03
CA GLU A 94 -1.78 16.62 3.29
C GLU A 94 -3.12 16.49 2.55
N ARG A 95 -3.07 16.18 1.25
CA ARG A 95 -4.27 16.00 0.43
C ARG A 95 -5.12 14.80 0.85
N ILE A 96 -4.47 13.70 1.21
CA ILE A 96 -5.14 12.49 1.71
C ILE A 96 -5.86 12.80 3.01
N LEU A 97 -5.18 13.45 3.96
CA LEU A 97 -5.75 13.79 5.27
C LEU A 97 -6.88 14.82 5.14
N ASN A 98 -6.78 15.78 4.23
CA ASN A 98 -7.87 16.73 3.94
C ASN A 98 -9.13 16.04 3.41
N GLU A 99 -9.00 14.98 2.60
CA GLU A 99 -10.16 14.19 2.16
C GLU A 99 -10.69 13.28 3.28
N ALA A 100 -9.80 12.66 4.06
CA ALA A 100 -10.20 11.83 5.20
C ALA A 100 -10.93 12.65 6.30
N ALA A 101 -10.53 13.90 6.50
CA ALA A 101 -11.15 14.82 7.45
C ALA A 101 -12.62 15.17 7.13
N ARG A 102 -13.12 14.77 5.95
CA ARG A 102 -14.55 14.89 5.61
C ARG A 102 -15.40 13.78 6.24
N GLU A 103 -14.77 12.70 6.65
CA GLU A 103 -15.42 11.53 7.24
C GLU A 103 -15.21 11.42 8.75
N ASP A 104 -13.98 11.71 9.20
CA ASP A 104 -13.60 11.55 10.59
C ASP A 104 -12.60 12.66 11.01
N THR A 105 -12.48 12.89 12.31
CA THR A 105 -11.56 13.92 12.84
C THR A 105 -10.11 13.49 12.66
N ILE A 106 -9.31 14.36 12.07
CA ILE A 106 -7.86 14.20 11.96
C ILE A 106 -7.19 15.20 12.91
N ALA A 107 -6.48 14.69 13.89
CA ALA A 107 -5.74 15.52 14.82
C ALA A 107 -4.61 16.29 14.11
N PRO A 108 -4.39 17.59 14.44
CA PRO A 108 -3.32 18.38 13.83
C PRO A 108 -1.94 17.74 14.02
N GLY A 109 -1.08 17.84 12.99
CA GLY A 109 0.30 17.38 13.06
C GLY A 109 0.49 15.86 12.88
N ARG A 110 -0.59 15.10 12.70
CA ARG A 110 -0.51 13.66 12.39
C ARG A 110 -0.15 13.47 10.93
N THR A 111 0.79 12.57 10.68
CA THR A 111 1.27 12.21 9.34
C THR A 111 1.35 10.70 9.14
N SER A 112 1.43 9.95 10.25
CA SER A 112 1.46 8.49 10.20
C SER A 112 0.06 7.91 10.04
N LEU A 113 -0.11 7.09 8.99
CA LEU A 113 -1.34 6.36 8.71
C LEU A 113 -1.37 4.99 9.42
N LEU A 114 -0.46 4.75 10.34
CA LEU A 114 -0.38 3.51 11.13
C LEU A 114 -1.72 3.14 11.81
N PRO A 115 -2.52 4.08 12.35
CA PRO A 115 -3.84 3.76 12.89
C PRO A 115 -4.77 3.09 11.87
N TRP A 116 -4.76 3.54 10.60
CA TRP A 116 -5.55 2.90 9.54
C TRP A 116 -5.10 1.46 9.28
N ALA A 117 -3.77 1.23 9.22
CA ALA A 117 -3.22 -0.10 9.02
C ALA A 117 -3.66 -1.08 10.14
N ARG A 118 -3.66 -0.62 11.39
CA ARG A 118 -4.14 -1.39 12.56
C ARG A 118 -5.65 -1.69 12.51
N ARG A 119 -6.43 -0.88 11.78
CA ARG A 119 -7.87 -1.07 11.58
C ARG A 119 -8.21 -1.89 10.32
N GLY A 120 -7.23 -2.54 9.72
CA GLY A 120 -7.41 -3.43 8.56
C GLY A 120 -7.31 -2.75 7.20
N VAL A 121 -6.71 -1.56 7.11
CA VAL A 121 -6.39 -0.91 5.84
C VAL A 121 -4.97 -1.31 5.43
N LEU A 122 -4.83 -2.19 4.46
CA LEU A 122 -3.51 -2.55 3.91
C LEU A 122 -2.96 -1.38 3.10
N LEU A 123 -1.94 -0.71 3.63
CA LEU A 123 -1.26 0.42 2.99
C LEU A 123 -0.07 -0.10 2.17
N LEU A 124 -0.33 -0.56 0.94
CA LEU A 124 0.63 -1.25 0.10
C LEU A 124 1.12 -0.37 -1.06
N ASN A 125 2.42 -0.39 -1.35
CA ASN A 125 2.97 0.15 -2.59
C ASN A 125 3.16 -0.97 -3.63
N THR A 126 3.07 -0.65 -4.92
CA THR A 126 3.38 -1.60 -6.01
C THR A 126 4.88 -1.91 -6.09
N THR A 127 5.71 -1.04 -5.55
CA THR A 127 7.17 -1.17 -5.42
C THR A 127 7.53 -0.86 -3.96
N LEU A 128 8.16 -1.80 -3.25
CA LEU A 128 8.35 -1.67 -1.80
C LEU A 128 9.63 -0.94 -1.39
N THR A 129 10.45 -0.56 -2.36
CA THR A 129 11.71 0.14 -2.12
C THR A 129 11.91 1.29 -3.11
N VAL A 130 12.73 2.26 -2.73
CA VAL A 130 13.13 3.38 -3.58
C VAL A 130 14.58 3.76 -3.29
N PRO A 131 15.41 4.12 -4.29
CA PRO A 131 16.73 4.67 -4.02
C PRO A 131 16.61 6.11 -3.51
N ARG A 132 17.49 6.49 -2.60
CA ARG A 132 17.56 7.87 -2.06
C ARG A 132 17.51 8.91 -3.18
N GLY A 133 16.59 9.86 -3.03
CA GLY A 133 16.44 11.00 -3.94
C GLY A 133 15.83 10.69 -5.32
N GLN A 134 15.45 9.44 -5.62
CA GLN A 134 14.97 9.06 -6.96
C GLN A 134 13.61 8.36 -6.91
N ALA A 135 12.54 9.13 -6.84
CA ALA A 135 11.18 8.61 -6.96
C ALA A 135 11.02 7.77 -8.25
N GLY A 136 10.39 6.60 -8.15
CA GLY A 136 10.22 5.67 -9.25
C GLY A 136 11.49 4.90 -9.66
N GLY A 137 12.64 5.12 -8.99
CA GLY A 137 13.92 4.50 -9.36
C GLY A 137 13.91 2.99 -9.34
N HIS A 138 13.10 2.36 -8.49
CA HIS A 138 12.92 0.93 -8.41
C HIS A 138 11.66 0.38 -9.12
N ALA A 139 10.98 1.18 -9.95
CA ALA A 139 9.74 0.77 -10.62
C ALA A 139 9.87 -0.52 -11.45
N LYS A 140 11.08 -0.85 -11.91
CA LYS A 140 11.39 -2.05 -12.72
C LYS A 140 12.36 -3.02 -12.05
N ILE A 141 12.62 -2.86 -10.75
CA ILE A 141 13.62 -3.67 -10.05
C ILE A 141 13.17 -5.13 -9.84
N GLY A 142 11.86 -5.41 -9.87
CA GLY A 142 11.32 -6.78 -9.74
C GLY A 142 10.35 -6.99 -8.58
N TRP A 143 9.77 -5.93 -8.00
CA TRP A 143 8.78 -6.05 -6.92
C TRP A 143 7.42 -6.55 -7.40
N GLN A 144 7.04 -6.32 -8.67
CA GLN A 144 5.70 -6.59 -9.18
C GLN A 144 5.21 -8.04 -8.97
N PRO A 145 6.00 -9.10 -9.22
CA PRO A 145 5.55 -10.48 -8.94
C PRO A 145 5.14 -10.67 -7.48
N VAL A 146 5.88 -10.07 -6.54
CA VAL A 146 5.62 -10.18 -5.10
C VAL A 146 4.37 -9.37 -4.71
N THR A 147 4.27 -8.13 -5.14
CA THR A 147 3.13 -7.26 -4.80
C THR A 147 1.83 -7.70 -5.49
N ASP A 148 1.90 -8.20 -6.71
CA ASP A 148 0.74 -8.80 -7.40
C ASP A 148 0.28 -10.09 -6.69
N ALA A 149 1.20 -10.90 -6.13
CA ALA A 149 0.86 -12.06 -5.31
C ALA A 149 0.18 -11.68 -3.99
N ILE A 150 0.64 -10.61 -3.34
CA ILE A 150 -0.01 -10.06 -2.14
C ILE A 150 -1.45 -9.63 -2.48
N LEU A 151 -1.66 -8.90 -3.58
CA LEU A 151 -2.99 -8.47 -4.00
C LEU A 151 -3.91 -9.66 -4.30
N ARG A 152 -3.41 -10.69 -5.00
CA ARG A 152 -4.16 -11.94 -5.24
C ARG A 152 -4.51 -12.67 -3.95
N ALA A 153 -3.58 -12.74 -2.99
CA ALA A 153 -3.83 -13.33 -1.69
C ALA A 153 -4.98 -12.63 -0.95
N VAL A 154 -5.00 -11.28 -0.97
CA VAL A 154 -6.09 -10.48 -0.40
C VAL A 154 -7.41 -10.77 -1.13
N ALA A 155 -7.39 -10.78 -2.47
CA ALA A 155 -8.58 -11.03 -3.28
C ALA A 155 -9.12 -12.47 -3.16
N SER A 156 -8.31 -13.41 -2.67
CA SER A 156 -8.73 -14.79 -2.45
C SER A 156 -9.37 -15.02 -1.09
N GLN A 157 -9.45 -13.99 -0.22
CA GLN A 157 -10.08 -14.12 1.09
C GLN A 157 -11.61 -14.25 0.96
N PRO A 158 -12.26 -15.01 1.86
CA PRO A 158 -13.71 -15.21 1.86
C PRO A 158 -14.42 -13.98 2.44
N GLY A 159 -14.32 -12.84 1.82
CA GLY A 159 -14.94 -11.61 2.28
C GLY A 159 -14.75 -10.48 1.29
N SER A 160 -15.61 -9.47 1.42
CA SER A 160 -15.51 -8.28 0.56
C SER A 160 -14.38 -7.38 1.03
N VAL A 161 -13.50 -7.02 0.10
CA VAL A 161 -12.41 -6.07 0.33
C VAL A 161 -12.58 -4.90 -0.65
N VAL A 162 -12.33 -3.68 -0.18
CA VAL A 162 -12.35 -2.49 -1.02
C VAL A 162 -10.93 -2.16 -1.48
N PHE A 163 -10.71 -2.15 -2.78
CA PHE A 163 -9.43 -1.77 -3.38
C PHE A 163 -9.48 -0.32 -3.84
N MET A 164 -8.54 0.48 -3.35
CA MET A 164 -8.40 1.92 -3.63
C MET A 164 -7.08 2.16 -4.40
N PRO A 165 -7.04 1.84 -5.72
CA PRO A 165 -5.83 2.06 -6.51
C PRO A 165 -5.71 3.53 -6.93
N TRP A 166 -4.74 4.25 -6.36
CA TRP A 166 -4.53 5.66 -6.64
C TRP A 166 -3.42 5.88 -7.67
N GLY A 167 -3.83 6.34 -8.84
CA GLY A 167 -2.94 6.56 -9.98
C GLY A 167 -2.81 5.35 -10.93
N ALA A 168 -2.15 5.54 -12.07
CA ALA A 168 -2.06 4.52 -13.12
C ALA A 168 -1.31 3.25 -12.67
N PRO A 169 -0.12 3.31 -12.03
CA PRO A 169 0.59 2.10 -11.62
C PRO A 169 -0.21 1.22 -10.66
N ALA A 170 -0.97 1.83 -9.74
CA ALA A 170 -1.81 1.12 -8.80
C ALA A 170 -2.99 0.43 -9.51
N ARG A 171 -3.64 1.11 -10.47
CA ARG A 171 -4.72 0.53 -11.28
C ARG A 171 -4.23 -0.64 -12.14
N GLU A 172 -3.05 -0.50 -12.73
CA GLU A 172 -2.43 -1.59 -13.51
C GLU A 172 -2.13 -2.81 -12.65
N ALA A 173 -1.66 -2.62 -11.41
CA ALA A 173 -1.40 -3.71 -10.48
C ALA A 173 -2.69 -4.46 -10.10
N VAL A 174 -3.78 -3.75 -9.80
CA VAL A 174 -5.11 -4.35 -9.55
C VAL A 174 -5.57 -5.15 -10.77
N GLY A 175 -5.39 -4.61 -11.99
CA GLY A 175 -5.71 -5.31 -13.25
C GLY A 175 -4.87 -6.58 -13.45
N ARG A 176 -3.55 -6.53 -13.23
CA ARG A 176 -2.66 -7.71 -13.32
C ARG A 176 -3.00 -8.78 -12.27
N ALA A 177 -3.45 -8.37 -11.11
CA ALA A 177 -3.91 -9.29 -10.07
C ALA A 177 -5.26 -9.95 -10.40
N GLY A 178 -5.94 -9.53 -11.47
CA GLY A 178 -7.25 -10.04 -11.87
C GLY A 178 -8.41 -9.59 -10.98
N ILE A 179 -8.23 -8.51 -10.24
CA ILE A 179 -9.24 -7.98 -9.32
C ILE A 179 -10.21 -7.09 -10.11
N LEU A 180 -11.47 -7.49 -10.10
CA LEU A 180 -12.54 -6.78 -10.82
C LEU A 180 -13.54 -6.20 -9.82
N ASP A 181 -14.10 -5.04 -10.14
CA ASP A 181 -15.25 -4.51 -9.40
C ASP A 181 -16.46 -5.42 -9.61
N GLY A 182 -17.15 -5.76 -8.53
CA GLY A 182 -18.26 -6.69 -8.61
C GLY A 182 -18.87 -7.06 -7.25
N HIS A 183 -19.45 -8.26 -7.18
CA HIS A 183 -20.19 -8.73 -6.00
C HIS A 183 -19.29 -9.03 -4.80
N LEU A 184 -18.06 -9.55 -5.04
CA LEU A 184 -17.17 -9.95 -3.95
C LEU A 184 -16.26 -8.81 -3.50
N HIS A 185 -15.68 -8.07 -4.47
CA HIS A 185 -14.78 -6.96 -4.15
C HIS A 185 -15.27 -5.67 -4.78
N VAL A 186 -14.89 -4.55 -4.16
CA VAL A 186 -15.17 -3.21 -4.67
C VAL A 186 -13.87 -2.58 -5.12
N VAL A 187 -13.81 -2.12 -6.35
CA VAL A 187 -12.69 -1.32 -6.84
C VAL A 187 -13.12 0.15 -6.90
N CYS A 188 -12.45 0.97 -6.10
CA CYS A 188 -12.70 2.42 -6.01
C CYS A 188 -11.47 3.16 -6.59
N PRO A 189 -11.36 3.27 -7.92
CA PRO A 189 -10.23 3.94 -8.53
C PRO A 189 -10.31 5.44 -8.29
N SER A 190 -9.16 6.04 -7.99
CA SER A 190 -9.03 7.50 -7.93
C SER A 190 -7.79 7.95 -8.68
N VAL A 191 -7.70 9.24 -8.95
CA VAL A 191 -6.47 9.85 -9.42
C VAL A 191 -5.43 9.78 -8.28
N HIS A 192 -4.15 9.83 -8.65
CA HIS A 192 -3.10 9.94 -7.62
C HIS A 192 -3.28 11.25 -6.84
N PRO A 193 -3.03 11.29 -5.51
CA PRO A 193 -3.16 12.51 -4.71
C PRO A 193 -2.40 13.72 -5.27
N MET A 194 -1.31 13.50 -6.01
CA MET A 194 -0.50 14.53 -6.67
C MET A 194 -0.86 14.78 -8.14
N GLU A 195 -1.89 14.12 -8.68
CA GLU A 195 -2.31 14.33 -10.07
C GLU A 195 -2.74 15.79 -10.29
N ARG A 196 -2.27 16.36 -11.40
CA ARG A 196 -2.58 17.75 -11.78
C ARG A 196 -3.87 17.86 -12.58
N ARG A 197 -4.20 16.82 -13.36
CA ARG A 197 -5.43 16.71 -14.17
C ARG A 197 -6.42 15.81 -13.46
N GLY A 198 -7.55 16.33 -13.12
CA GLY A 198 -8.50 15.66 -12.24
C GLY A 198 -8.23 16.01 -10.78
N SER A 199 -9.25 15.92 -9.95
CA SER A 199 -9.14 16.33 -8.55
C SER A 199 -9.22 15.13 -7.63
N PHE A 200 -8.16 14.87 -6.89
CA PHE A 200 -8.25 14.01 -5.71
C PHE A 200 -9.03 14.74 -4.62
N ILE A 201 -8.79 16.05 -4.48
CA ILE A 201 -9.51 16.90 -3.54
C ILE A 201 -10.96 17.07 -4.02
N GLY A 202 -11.91 16.79 -3.14
CA GLY A 202 -13.34 16.81 -3.42
C GLY A 202 -13.89 15.50 -3.98
N SER A 203 -13.05 14.48 -4.24
CA SER A 203 -13.50 13.18 -4.75
C SER A 203 -14.11 12.28 -3.66
N ASN A 204 -13.89 12.61 -2.39
CA ASN A 204 -14.38 11.88 -1.22
C ASN A 204 -14.20 10.35 -1.31
N PRO A 205 -12.97 9.84 -1.55
CA PRO A 205 -12.76 8.41 -1.70
C PRO A 205 -13.07 7.62 -0.43
N PHE A 206 -12.91 8.23 0.74
CA PHE A 206 -13.14 7.64 2.05
C PHE A 206 -14.64 7.46 2.34
N GLY A 207 -15.46 8.48 2.05
CA GLY A 207 -16.91 8.39 2.15
C GLY A 207 -17.49 7.39 1.14
N TYR A 208 -16.97 7.36 -0.07
CA TYR A 208 -17.36 6.35 -1.06
C TYR A 208 -17.12 4.93 -0.52
N VAL A 209 -15.94 4.65 0.06
CA VAL A 209 -15.62 3.35 0.67
C VAL A 209 -16.63 3.00 1.77
N ASN A 210 -16.86 3.91 2.70
CA ASN A 210 -17.79 3.68 3.81
C ASN A 210 -19.23 3.44 3.32
N GLU A 211 -19.68 4.17 2.29
CA GLU A 211 -20.98 3.92 1.67
C GLU A 211 -21.05 2.53 0.99
N ARG A 212 -19.96 2.10 0.32
CA ARG A 212 -19.91 0.77 -0.29
C ARG A 212 -19.91 -0.34 0.78
N LEU A 213 -19.16 -0.18 1.86
CA LEU A 213 -19.18 -1.12 2.99
C LEU A 213 -20.57 -1.21 3.61
N ARG A 214 -21.25 -0.08 3.80
CA ARG A 214 -22.64 -0.04 4.32
C ARG A 214 -23.60 -0.82 3.43
N ARG A 215 -23.49 -0.69 2.09
CA ARG A 215 -24.33 -1.45 1.14
C ARG A 215 -24.08 -2.95 1.16
N LEU A 216 -22.90 -3.38 1.62
CA LEU A 216 -22.52 -4.78 1.82
C LEU A 216 -22.82 -5.28 3.24
N ASP A 217 -23.51 -4.49 4.05
CA ASP A 217 -23.80 -4.76 5.48
C ASP A 217 -22.52 -4.98 6.30
N LEU A 218 -21.44 -4.27 5.93
CA LEU A 218 -20.16 -4.31 6.61
C LEU A 218 -19.94 -3.04 7.43
N ALA A 219 -19.25 -3.17 8.57
CA ALA A 219 -18.90 -2.05 9.42
C ALA A 219 -18.04 -1.02 8.65
N ARG A 220 -18.30 0.28 8.86
CA ARG A 220 -17.47 1.36 8.30
C ARG A 220 -16.01 1.26 8.76
N ILE A 221 -15.11 1.86 8.01
CA ILE A 221 -13.73 2.13 8.45
C ILE A 221 -13.74 3.49 9.14
N ASP A 222 -13.13 3.54 10.30
CA ASP A 222 -12.81 4.77 11.01
C ASP A 222 -11.49 5.33 10.46
N TRP A 223 -11.59 6.50 9.83
CA TRP A 223 -10.48 7.19 9.19
C TRP A 223 -9.77 8.19 10.10
N SER A 224 -10.14 8.29 11.39
CA SER A 224 -9.38 9.07 12.35
C SER A 224 -7.93 8.58 12.49
N LEU A 225 -7.04 9.41 13.03
CA LEU A 225 -5.64 9.04 13.30
C LEU A 225 -5.33 9.00 14.82
N ASP A 226 -6.37 8.82 15.62
CA ASP A 226 -6.22 8.67 17.07
C ASP A 226 -5.75 7.27 17.46
#